data_119bebdf0566d669ce30d885c9b37de0
#
_entry.id   119bebdf0566d669ce30d885c9b37de0
#
_cell.length_a   1.000
_cell.length_b   1.000
_cell.length_c   1.000
_cell.angle_alpha   90.00
_cell.angle_beta   90.00
_cell.angle_gamma   90.00
#
_symmetry.space_group_name_H-M   'P 1'
#
loop_
_entity.id
_entity.type
_entity.pdbx_description
1 polymer ?
#
loop_
_entity_poly.entity_id
_entity_poly.type
_entity_poly.pdbx_seq_one_letter_code
_entity_poly.pdbx_strand_id
1 'polypeptide(L)'
;MNELDTFVKLIKESVEDKGNFKIEPVGRRFYFENRYFKKLEPLYRERVDGDVKINEFKDTRGHHGVKRICSVSSSARLCFSWLYKKGARFEIALPNPVRGNPAQLDARIENEYYECKCQEIINGEHEKLRESYKPLLEAEFGINNIKIDSKGYLSFNLKDMGANYDKEYSETHFNTKQLFTHLLAIAKKHPEEKDNVSLKYIIFKPSKDKLATKEEIVNIYRILDEEMEAIRNSSAIKTFLNKHKNIRLCMKNVYVNVDNPRMMVGIEE
;
A
#
# COMPACT_ATOMS: atom_id res chain seq x y z
N MET A 1 5.42 12.21 -22.07
CA MET A 1 5.28 12.19 -20.57
C MET A 1 5.18 10.72 -20.22
N ASN A 2 5.92 10.23 -19.24
CA ASN A 2 5.78 8.82 -18.87
C ASN A 2 4.52 8.59 -18.05
N GLU A 3 4.09 7.33 -17.89
CA GLU A 3 2.85 6.96 -17.18
C GLU A 3 2.83 7.48 -15.75
N LEU A 4 3.97 7.44 -15.05
CA LEU A 4 4.07 7.93 -13.69
C LEU A 4 3.88 9.45 -13.59
N ASP A 5 4.44 10.22 -14.54
CA ASP A 5 4.26 11.68 -14.57
C ASP A 5 2.78 12.02 -14.88
N THR A 6 2.16 11.28 -15.82
CA THR A 6 0.73 11.41 -16.14
C THR A 6 -0.12 11.11 -14.91
N PHE A 7 0.14 10.00 -14.23
CA PHE A 7 -0.59 9.61 -13.01
C PHE A 7 -0.50 10.65 -11.90
N VAL A 8 0.71 11.12 -11.59
CA VAL A 8 0.92 12.12 -10.54
C VAL A 8 0.20 13.44 -10.86
N LYS A 9 0.13 13.81 -12.15
CA LYS A 9 -0.65 14.96 -12.61
C LYS A 9 -2.15 14.75 -12.39
N LEU A 10 -2.69 13.58 -12.70
CA LEU A 10 -4.11 13.27 -12.45
C LEU A 10 -4.46 13.33 -10.96
N ILE A 11 -3.58 12.81 -10.08
CA ILE A 11 -3.77 12.93 -8.64
C ILE A 11 -3.76 14.40 -8.22
N LYS A 12 -2.79 15.21 -8.73
CA LYS A 12 -2.74 16.65 -8.47
C LYS A 12 -4.05 17.34 -8.87
N GLU A 13 -4.52 17.12 -10.09
CA GLU A 13 -5.77 17.70 -10.59
C GLU A 13 -7.00 17.26 -9.78
N SER A 14 -7.02 16.01 -9.33
CA SER A 14 -8.06 15.50 -8.43
C SER A 14 -8.06 16.20 -7.06
N VAL A 15 -6.90 16.73 -6.66
CA VAL A 15 -6.66 17.37 -5.37
C VAL A 15 -6.91 18.90 -5.43
N GLU A 16 -6.50 19.60 -6.53
CA GLU A 16 -6.55 21.06 -6.62
C GLU A 16 -7.96 21.65 -6.51
N ASP A 17 -8.95 20.93 -7.02
CA ASP A 17 -10.33 21.44 -7.09
C ASP A 17 -11.00 21.65 -5.71
N LYS A 18 -10.33 21.33 -4.57
CA LYS A 18 -11.03 21.19 -3.28
C LYS A 18 -10.30 21.69 -2.03
N GLY A 19 -9.14 22.32 -2.13
CA GLY A 19 -8.41 22.74 -0.95
C GLY A 19 -7.77 24.11 -1.03
N ASN A 20 -7.74 24.82 0.09
CA ASN A 20 -7.05 26.10 0.26
C ASN A 20 -5.51 25.97 0.35
N PHE A 21 -4.93 24.84 -0.09
CA PHE A 21 -3.49 24.63 -0.05
C PHE A 21 -2.86 24.82 -1.43
N LYS A 22 -1.80 25.60 -1.47
CA LYS A 22 -1.00 25.76 -2.66
C LYS A 22 -0.20 24.47 -2.91
N ILE A 23 -0.23 24.00 -4.15
CA ILE A 23 0.54 22.85 -4.63
C ILE A 23 1.64 23.37 -5.53
N GLU A 24 2.89 22.98 -5.25
CA GLU A 24 4.06 23.43 -5.98
C GLU A 24 4.76 22.26 -6.66
N PRO A 25 5.27 22.45 -7.88
CA PRO A 25 6.09 21.46 -8.56
C PRO A 25 7.48 21.40 -7.89
N VAL A 26 7.97 20.15 -7.68
CA VAL A 26 9.31 19.88 -7.20
C VAL A 26 9.90 18.78 -8.10
N GLY A 27 10.70 19.17 -9.10
CA GLY A 27 11.12 18.28 -10.18
C GLY A 27 9.91 17.79 -10.99
N ARG A 28 9.73 16.47 -11.08
CA ARG A 28 8.58 15.85 -11.77
C ARG A 28 7.39 15.54 -10.85
N ARG A 29 7.40 16.03 -9.60
CA ARG A 29 6.38 15.75 -8.60
C ARG A 29 5.70 17.02 -8.14
N PHE A 30 4.57 16.86 -7.49
CA PHE A 30 3.79 17.94 -6.91
C PHE A 30 3.68 17.76 -5.40
N TYR A 31 3.83 18.85 -4.66
CA TYR A 31 3.87 18.83 -3.20
C TYR A 31 3.03 19.97 -2.63
N PHE A 32 2.38 19.69 -1.50
CA PHE A 32 1.83 20.77 -0.67
C PHE A 32 2.95 21.58 -0.06
N GLU A 33 2.69 22.86 0.19
CA GLU A 33 3.64 23.76 0.87
C GLU A 33 4.07 23.21 2.24
N ASN A 34 5.24 23.64 2.71
CA ASN A 34 5.79 23.21 4.02
C ASN A 34 4.91 23.60 5.22
N ARG A 35 4.05 24.63 5.10
CA ARG A 35 3.06 24.96 6.13
C ARG A 35 2.06 23.83 6.36
N TYR A 36 1.73 23.04 5.32
CA TYR A 36 0.92 21.84 5.45
C TYR A 36 1.59 20.80 6.35
N PHE A 37 2.90 20.54 6.15
CA PHE A 37 3.66 19.64 7.00
C PHE A 37 3.65 20.08 8.47
N LYS A 38 3.83 21.36 8.76
CA LYS A 38 3.79 21.91 10.13
C LYS A 38 2.46 21.65 10.85
N LYS A 39 1.35 21.64 10.11
CA LYS A 39 0.03 21.27 10.65
C LYS A 39 -0.13 19.75 10.79
N LEU A 40 0.37 18.98 9.81
CA LEU A 40 0.22 17.54 9.76
C LEU A 40 1.07 16.80 10.81
N GLU A 41 2.32 17.21 10.99
CA GLU A 41 3.30 16.49 11.83
C GLU A 41 2.83 16.24 13.26
N PRO A 42 2.31 17.24 14.01
CA PRO A 42 1.84 17.01 15.38
C PRO A 42 0.72 15.97 15.43
N LEU A 43 -0.25 16.08 14.54
CA LEU A 43 -1.40 15.16 14.46
C LEU A 43 -0.98 13.73 14.11
N TYR A 44 -0.01 13.61 13.20
CA TYR A 44 0.52 12.30 12.79
C TYR A 44 1.29 11.65 13.96
N ARG A 45 2.18 12.40 14.62
CA ARG A 45 2.96 11.91 15.78
C ARG A 45 2.09 11.48 16.96
N GLU A 46 0.99 12.17 17.21
CA GLU A 46 0.02 11.78 18.24
C GLU A 46 -0.54 10.37 18.03
N ARG A 47 -0.58 9.92 16.78
CA ARG A 47 -1.20 8.66 16.37
C ARG A 47 -0.19 7.56 16.03
N VAL A 48 1.10 7.78 16.22
CA VAL A 48 2.15 6.77 16.03
C VAL A 48 2.55 6.20 17.37
N ASP A 49 2.79 4.88 17.45
CA ASP A 49 3.23 4.22 18.66
C ASP A 49 4.74 4.36 18.88
N GLY A 50 5.14 5.03 19.97
CA GLY A 50 6.54 5.18 20.38
C GLY A 50 7.38 6.14 19.50
N ASP A 51 8.70 6.10 19.68
CA ASP A 51 9.68 6.93 18.94
C ASP A 51 10.03 6.33 17.57
N VAL A 52 9.03 6.09 16.75
CA VAL A 52 9.24 5.55 15.41
C VAL A 52 9.85 6.62 14.50
N LYS A 53 10.93 6.25 13.81
CA LYS A 53 11.52 7.10 12.77
C LYS A 53 10.65 7.09 11.52
N ILE A 54 9.83 8.11 11.37
CA ILE A 54 8.90 8.23 10.24
C ILE A 54 9.68 8.64 8.98
N ASN A 55 9.81 7.71 8.03
CA ASN A 55 10.56 7.97 6.78
C ASN A 55 9.89 9.05 5.91
N GLU A 56 8.58 9.18 5.98
CA GLU A 56 7.80 10.18 5.26
C GLU A 56 8.07 11.61 5.72
N PHE A 57 8.67 11.79 6.91
CA PHE A 57 9.09 13.10 7.43
C PHE A 57 10.48 13.53 6.95
N LYS A 58 11.18 12.69 6.19
CA LYS A 58 12.45 13.06 5.56
C LYS A 58 12.23 14.02 4.41
N ASP A 59 13.23 14.87 4.19
CA ASP A 59 13.26 15.75 3.02
C ASP A 59 13.37 14.96 1.71
N THR A 60 12.77 15.48 0.67
CA THR A 60 12.94 14.96 -0.68
C THR A 60 14.37 15.21 -1.17
N ARG A 61 14.92 14.26 -1.94
CA ARG A 61 16.26 14.42 -2.51
C ARG A 61 16.32 15.65 -3.43
N GLY A 62 17.32 16.49 -3.22
CA GLY A 62 17.55 17.69 -4.04
C GLY A 62 16.64 18.90 -3.75
N HIS A 63 15.73 18.80 -2.78
CA HIS A 63 14.79 19.86 -2.42
C HIS A 63 14.71 20.02 -0.90
N HIS A 64 15.59 20.85 -0.36
CA HIS A 64 15.68 21.09 1.08
C HIS A 64 14.36 21.66 1.63
N GLY A 65 13.90 21.08 2.74
CA GLY A 65 12.72 21.55 3.46
C GLY A 65 11.37 21.01 2.95
N VAL A 66 11.32 20.26 1.84
CA VAL A 66 10.08 19.65 1.36
C VAL A 66 10.01 18.19 1.85
N LYS A 67 9.03 17.87 2.66
CA LYS A 67 8.83 16.53 3.25
C LYS A 67 8.12 15.58 2.29
N ARG A 68 8.51 14.30 2.28
CA ARG A 68 7.91 13.27 1.41
C ARG A 68 6.40 13.15 1.59
N ILE A 69 5.93 13.23 2.83
CA ILE A 69 4.49 13.16 3.15
C ILE A 69 3.69 14.31 2.54
N CYS A 70 4.34 15.41 2.14
CA CYS A 70 3.69 16.49 1.43
C CYS A 70 3.45 16.19 -0.06
N SER A 71 3.96 15.09 -0.61
CA SER A 71 3.62 14.68 -1.97
C SER A 71 2.12 14.45 -2.12
N VAL A 72 1.52 14.99 -3.18
CA VAL A 72 0.09 14.81 -3.47
C VAL A 72 -0.27 13.35 -3.72
N SER A 73 0.68 12.53 -4.15
CA SER A 73 0.52 11.09 -4.42
C SER A 73 1.11 10.20 -3.32
N SER A 74 1.42 10.74 -2.12
CA SER A 74 1.87 9.94 -0.98
C SER A 74 0.75 9.04 -0.46
N SER A 75 0.96 7.72 -0.51
CA SER A 75 0.04 6.74 0.06
C SER A 75 -0.13 6.94 1.57
N ALA A 76 0.95 7.21 2.31
CA ALA A 76 0.92 7.49 3.75
C ALA A 76 0.06 8.72 4.08
N ARG A 77 0.18 9.82 3.31
CA ARG A 77 -0.67 11.01 3.50
C ARG A 77 -2.14 10.71 3.21
N LEU A 78 -2.43 10.02 2.11
CA LEU A 78 -3.79 9.65 1.76
C LEU A 78 -4.40 8.71 2.79
N CYS A 79 -3.63 7.74 3.27
CA CYS A 79 -4.01 6.84 4.35
C CYS A 79 -4.35 7.64 5.63
N PHE A 80 -3.46 8.55 6.04
CA PHE A 80 -3.68 9.42 7.18
C PHE A 80 -4.97 10.22 7.04
N SER A 81 -5.12 10.95 5.93
CA SER A 81 -6.30 11.80 5.69
C SER A 81 -7.61 10.99 5.73
N TRP A 82 -7.57 9.76 5.24
CA TRP A 82 -8.75 8.90 5.17
C TRP A 82 -9.13 8.26 6.50
N LEU A 83 -8.14 7.94 7.36
CA LEU A 83 -8.35 7.14 8.57
C LEU A 83 -8.21 7.93 9.87
N TYR A 84 -7.61 9.13 9.87
CA TYR A 84 -7.36 9.91 11.08
C TYR A 84 -8.61 10.11 11.94
N LYS A 85 -9.70 10.59 11.34
CA LYS A 85 -10.97 10.82 12.08
C LYS A 85 -11.66 9.53 12.53
N LYS A 86 -11.25 8.38 12.01
CA LYS A 86 -11.74 7.06 12.44
C LYS A 86 -10.96 6.49 13.63
N GLY A 87 -10.05 7.27 14.20
CA GLY A 87 -9.26 6.85 15.35
C GLY A 87 -8.07 5.94 15.03
N ALA A 88 -7.62 5.91 13.77
CA ALA A 88 -6.50 5.06 13.38
C ALA A 88 -5.19 5.41 14.09
N ARG A 89 -4.39 4.37 14.36
CA ARG A 89 -2.96 4.46 14.66
C ARG A 89 -2.19 4.21 13.37
N PHE A 90 -1.02 4.82 13.22
CA PHE A 90 -0.20 4.76 11.99
C PHE A 90 1.17 4.14 12.26
N GLU A 91 1.89 3.76 11.19
CA GLU A 91 3.22 3.14 11.25
C GLU A 91 3.25 1.86 12.11
N ILE A 92 2.35 0.94 11.84
CA ILE A 92 2.15 -0.26 12.65
C ILE A 92 3.25 -1.29 12.36
N ALA A 93 4.11 -1.53 13.33
CA ALA A 93 5.13 -2.57 13.25
C ALA A 93 4.58 -3.91 13.75
N LEU A 94 4.64 -4.94 12.91
CA LEU A 94 4.30 -6.33 13.26
C LEU A 94 5.56 -7.21 13.33
N PRO A 95 5.54 -8.30 14.12
CA PRO A 95 6.65 -9.23 14.17
C PRO A 95 7.00 -9.76 12.78
N ASN A 96 8.26 -9.66 12.35
CA ASN A 96 8.66 -10.26 11.09
C ASN A 96 8.40 -11.78 11.12
N PRO A 97 7.78 -12.36 10.10
CA PRO A 97 7.54 -13.81 10.05
C PRO A 97 8.84 -14.62 10.04
N VAL A 98 9.88 -14.09 9.40
CA VAL A 98 11.25 -14.64 9.42
C VAL A 98 12.18 -13.77 10.30
N ARG A 99 13.50 -13.88 10.19
CA ARG A 99 14.44 -12.97 10.84
C ARG A 99 14.58 -11.68 10.05
N GLY A 100 14.64 -10.54 10.72
CA GLY A 100 14.88 -9.24 10.08
C GLY A 100 13.99 -8.11 10.63
N ASN A 101 13.81 -7.07 9.83
CA ASN A 101 13.01 -5.90 10.21
C ASN A 101 11.53 -6.27 10.35
N PRO A 102 10.80 -5.61 11.27
CA PRO A 102 9.34 -5.77 11.38
C PRO A 102 8.62 -5.56 10.05
N ALA A 103 7.53 -6.27 9.83
CA ALA A 103 6.60 -5.94 8.76
C ALA A 103 5.86 -4.65 9.16
N GLN A 104 5.88 -3.65 8.29
CA GLN A 104 5.23 -2.36 8.52
C GLN A 104 3.94 -2.26 7.73
N LEU A 105 2.87 -1.85 8.40
CA LEU A 105 1.59 -1.49 7.79
C LEU A 105 1.29 -0.01 8.04
N ASP A 106 0.60 0.62 7.11
CA ASP A 106 0.35 2.07 7.16
C ASP A 106 -0.53 2.48 8.34
N ALA A 107 -1.56 1.68 8.67
CA ALA A 107 -2.47 2.02 9.75
C ALA A 107 -3.17 0.81 10.39
N ARG A 108 -3.77 1.06 11.58
CA ARG A 108 -4.62 0.12 12.30
C ARG A 108 -5.79 0.85 12.97
N ILE A 109 -6.97 0.25 12.88
CA ILE A 109 -8.16 0.61 13.68
C ILE A 109 -8.63 -0.67 14.36
N GLU A 110 -8.57 -0.75 15.68
CA GLU A 110 -8.90 -1.97 16.43
C GLU A 110 -8.17 -3.21 15.88
N ASN A 111 -8.90 -4.17 15.32
CA ASN A 111 -8.37 -5.37 14.68
C ASN A 111 -8.32 -5.28 13.13
N GLU A 112 -8.44 -4.10 12.57
CA GLU A 112 -8.33 -3.86 11.13
C GLU A 112 -6.97 -3.24 10.80
N TYR A 113 -6.16 -3.92 10.00
CA TYR A 113 -4.89 -3.47 9.50
C TYR A 113 -5.03 -2.95 8.08
N TYR A 114 -4.36 -1.86 7.77
CA TYR A 114 -4.44 -1.18 6.48
C TYR A 114 -3.07 -1.05 5.83
N GLU A 115 -2.99 -1.45 4.57
CA GLU A 115 -1.90 -1.15 3.66
C GLU A 115 -2.47 -0.30 2.53
N CYS A 116 -1.87 0.85 2.29
CA CYS A 116 -2.36 1.85 1.35
C CYS A 116 -1.36 2.05 0.22
N LYS A 117 -1.81 2.09 -1.02
CA LYS A 117 -0.99 2.31 -2.20
C LYS A 117 -1.59 3.41 -3.06
N CYS A 118 -0.71 4.16 -3.73
CA CYS A 118 -1.09 5.19 -4.68
C CYS A 118 -0.21 5.11 -5.94
N GLN A 119 0.89 5.84 -5.99
CA GLN A 119 1.76 5.88 -7.17
C GLN A 119 2.62 4.61 -7.35
N GLU A 120 2.81 3.83 -6.31
CA GLU A 120 3.67 2.65 -6.29
C GLU A 120 3.22 1.55 -7.25
N ILE A 121 1.91 1.55 -7.59
CA ILE A 121 1.31 0.57 -8.51
C ILE A 121 1.70 0.80 -9.97
N ILE A 122 2.21 1.99 -10.33
CA ILE A 122 2.44 2.34 -11.74
C ILE A 122 3.61 1.58 -12.35
N ASN A 123 4.66 1.32 -11.56
CA ASN A 123 5.88 0.73 -12.09
C ASN A 123 5.76 -0.78 -12.38
N GLY A 124 4.85 -1.52 -11.74
CA GLY A 124 4.64 -2.95 -11.99
C GLY A 124 5.83 -3.86 -11.66
N GLU A 125 6.77 -3.39 -10.84
CA GLU A 125 7.93 -4.17 -10.39
C GLU A 125 8.13 -4.01 -8.89
N HIS A 126 8.39 -5.13 -8.21
CA HIS A 126 8.58 -5.16 -6.76
C HIS A 126 9.82 -5.96 -6.38
N GLU A 127 10.37 -5.66 -5.22
CA GLU A 127 11.43 -6.47 -4.64
C GLU A 127 10.96 -7.91 -4.43
N LYS A 128 11.85 -8.87 -4.67
CA LYS A 128 11.58 -10.29 -4.45
C LYS A 128 11.72 -10.69 -2.98
N LEU A 129 11.01 -11.76 -2.60
CA LEU A 129 11.19 -12.41 -1.31
C LEU A 129 12.54 -13.11 -1.23
N ARG A 130 13.13 -13.15 -0.04
CA ARG A 130 14.34 -13.93 0.25
C ARG A 130 14.02 -15.40 0.43
N GLU A 131 15.00 -16.28 0.20
CA GLU A 131 14.87 -17.74 0.35
C GLU A 131 14.33 -18.16 1.71
N SER A 132 14.62 -17.39 2.78
CA SER A 132 14.11 -17.64 4.13
C SER A 132 12.57 -17.68 4.25
N TYR A 133 11.85 -17.15 3.26
CA TYR A 133 10.39 -17.21 3.19
C TYR A 133 9.86 -18.50 2.57
N LYS A 134 10.71 -19.26 1.84
CA LYS A 134 10.26 -20.48 1.12
C LYS A 134 9.52 -21.46 2.01
N PRO A 135 10.04 -21.88 3.19
CA PRO A 135 9.35 -22.83 4.05
C PRO A 135 7.96 -22.35 4.50
N LEU A 136 7.81 -21.02 4.72
CA LEU A 136 6.53 -20.43 5.10
C LEU A 136 5.54 -20.38 3.93
N LEU A 137 6.02 -20.09 2.71
CA LEU A 137 5.17 -20.10 1.53
C LEU A 137 4.66 -21.52 1.21
N GLU A 138 5.52 -22.51 1.34
CA GLU A 138 5.16 -23.93 1.18
C GLU A 138 4.17 -24.38 2.26
N ALA A 139 4.48 -24.09 3.53
CA ALA A 139 3.66 -24.54 4.65
C ALA A 139 2.33 -23.81 4.76
N GLU A 140 2.30 -22.48 4.64
CA GLU A 140 1.12 -21.68 4.93
C GLU A 140 0.23 -21.42 3.71
N PHE A 141 0.83 -21.37 2.51
CA PHE A 141 0.11 -21.08 1.27
C PHE A 141 0.03 -22.28 0.31
N GLY A 142 0.80 -23.35 0.54
CA GLY A 142 0.83 -24.52 -0.34
C GLY A 142 1.51 -24.26 -1.68
N ILE A 143 2.40 -23.27 -1.78
CA ILE A 143 3.13 -22.95 -3.00
C ILE A 143 4.37 -23.83 -3.08
N ASN A 144 4.38 -24.85 -3.94
CA ASN A 144 5.45 -25.87 -3.97
C ASN A 144 6.47 -25.66 -5.10
N ASN A 145 6.13 -24.92 -6.16
CA ASN A 145 6.99 -24.69 -7.32
C ASN A 145 7.77 -23.37 -7.20
N ILE A 146 8.60 -23.26 -6.14
CA ILE A 146 9.38 -22.04 -5.85
C ILE A 146 10.84 -22.28 -6.21
N LYS A 147 11.35 -21.49 -7.15
CA LYS A 147 12.78 -21.45 -7.53
C LYS A 147 13.52 -20.44 -6.66
N ILE A 148 14.82 -20.66 -6.49
CA ILE A 148 15.75 -19.74 -5.82
C ILE A 148 16.79 -19.32 -6.85
N ASP A 149 16.97 -18.02 -7.04
CA ASP A 149 18.01 -17.51 -7.93
C ASP A 149 19.39 -17.51 -7.25
N SER A 150 20.45 -17.21 -8.01
CA SER A 150 21.84 -17.18 -7.52
C SER A 150 22.11 -16.14 -6.43
N LYS A 151 21.18 -15.21 -6.20
CA LYS A 151 21.26 -14.16 -5.17
C LYS A 151 20.42 -14.50 -3.93
N GLY A 152 19.79 -15.68 -3.89
CA GLY A 152 18.92 -16.12 -2.79
C GLY A 152 17.55 -15.45 -2.78
N TYR A 153 17.02 -15.05 -3.93
CA TYR A 153 15.65 -14.54 -4.08
C TYR A 153 14.73 -15.60 -4.64
N LEU A 154 13.48 -15.58 -4.17
CA LEU A 154 12.45 -16.48 -4.66
C LEU A 154 11.91 -16.01 -6.01
N SER A 155 11.55 -16.98 -6.86
CA SER A 155 10.88 -16.78 -8.13
C SER A 155 9.81 -17.85 -8.30
N PHE A 156 8.59 -17.44 -8.59
CA PHE A 156 7.45 -18.29 -8.91
C PHE A 156 6.40 -17.46 -9.66
N ASN A 157 5.61 -18.16 -10.46
CA ASN A 157 4.52 -17.54 -11.22
C ASN A 157 3.22 -17.51 -10.40
N LEU A 158 2.32 -16.58 -10.67
CA LEU A 158 1.00 -16.56 -10.04
C LEU A 158 0.20 -17.85 -10.31
N LYS A 159 0.44 -18.53 -11.43
CA LYS A 159 -0.10 -19.88 -11.68
C LYS A 159 0.34 -20.90 -10.64
N ASP A 160 1.55 -20.81 -10.11
CA ASP A 160 2.05 -21.70 -9.06
C ASP A 160 1.31 -21.48 -7.73
N MET A 161 0.67 -20.33 -7.57
CA MET A 161 -0.27 -20.02 -6.49
C MET A 161 -1.68 -20.57 -6.75
N GLY A 162 -1.93 -21.16 -7.92
CA GLY A 162 -3.27 -21.54 -8.37
C GLY A 162 -4.14 -20.33 -8.78
N ALA A 163 -3.53 -19.22 -9.17
CA ALA A 163 -4.21 -18.09 -9.78
C ALA A 163 -4.37 -18.31 -11.29
N ASN A 164 -5.48 -17.87 -11.86
CA ASN A 164 -5.67 -17.87 -13.32
C ASN A 164 -5.01 -16.63 -13.96
N TYR A 165 -3.70 -16.48 -13.74
CA TYR A 165 -2.93 -15.35 -14.27
C TYR A 165 -1.47 -15.76 -14.45
N ASP A 166 -0.93 -15.58 -15.67
CA ASP A 166 0.42 -16.02 -16.04
C ASP A 166 1.43 -14.89 -15.97
N LYS A 167 1.97 -14.64 -14.79
CA LYS A 167 2.96 -13.59 -14.54
C LYS A 167 3.80 -13.91 -13.31
N GLU A 168 5.08 -13.54 -13.33
CA GLU A 168 5.96 -13.59 -12.16
C GLU A 168 5.39 -12.70 -11.04
N TYR A 169 5.35 -13.18 -9.80
CA TYR A 169 4.73 -12.47 -8.69
C TYR A 169 5.36 -11.09 -8.37
N SER A 170 6.63 -10.91 -8.74
CA SER A 170 7.36 -9.65 -8.53
C SER A 170 7.20 -8.64 -9.65
N GLU A 171 6.60 -9.03 -10.78
CA GLU A 171 6.38 -8.19 -11.96
C GLU A 171 4.95 -7.66 -12.07
N THR A 172 4.09 -7.99 -11.10
CA THR A 172 2.71 -7.50 -11.03
C THR A 172 2.64 -6.05 -10.60
N HIS A 173 1.60 -5.33 -11.00
CA HIS A 173 1.28 -4.00 -10.44
C HIS A 173 0.91 -4.10 -8.96
N PHE A 174 0.27 -5.20 -8.55
CA PHE A 174 -0.03 -5.48 -7.16
C PHE A 174 1.18 -6.07 -6.43
N ASN A 175 1.56 -5.50 -5.28
CA ASN A 175 2.71 -5.96 -4.51
C ASN A 175 2.41 -7.26 -3.73
N THR A 176 2.51 -8.39 -4.42
CA THR A 176 2.26 -9.73 -3.87
C THR A 176 3.24 -10.10 -2.74
N LYS A 177 4.51 -9.62 -2.81
CA LYS A 177 5.48 -9.79 -1.71
C LYS A 177 4.96 -9.22 -0.41
N GLN A 178 4.49 -7.97 -0.43
CA GLN A 178 3.96 -7.33 0.78
C GLN A 178 2.72 -8.05 1.30
N LEU A 179 1.84 -8.52 0.41
CA LEU A 179 0.67 -9.30 0.83
C LEU A 179 1.08 -10.52 1.66
N PHE A 180 2.02 -11.33 1.19
CA PHE A 180 2.50 -12.50 1.93
C PHE A 180 3.12 -12.13 3.26
N THR A 181 4.02 -11.13 3.26
CA THR A 181 4.69 -10.70 4.50
C THR A 181 3.73 -10.18 5.54
N HIS A 182 2.70 -9.41 5.12
CA HIS A 182 1.68 -8.88 6.02
C HIS A 182 0.75 -9.96 6.56
N LEU A 183 0.27 -10.88 5.72
CA LEU A 183 -0.57 -12.00 6.14
C LEU A 183 0.15 -12.88 7.17
N LEU A 184 1.40 -13.25 6.89
CA LEU A 184 2.24 -14.04 7.81
C LEU A 184 2.51 -13.30 9.13
N ALA A 185 2.78 -11.99 9.07
CA ALA A 185 3.02 -11.18 10.25
C ALA A 185 1.77 -11.04 11.14
N ILE A 186 0.60 -10.88 10.52
CA ILE A 186 -0.70 -10.85 11.21
C ILE A 186 -0.99 -12.21 11.86
N ALA A 187 -0.80 -13.32 11.12
CA ALA A 187 -1.00 -14.66 11.68
C ALA A 187 -0.08 -14.93 12.88
N LYS A 188 1.18 -14.51 12.78
CA LYS A 188 2.15 -14.59 13.90
C LYS A 188 1.76 -13.74 15.10
N LYS A 189 1.16 -12.57 14.88
CA LYS A 189 0.68 -11.65 15.93
C LYS A 189 -0.59 -12.16 16.59
N HIS A 190 -1.48 -12.81 15.84
CA HIS A 190 -2.78 -13.27 16.27
C HIS A 190 -2.94 -14.78 16.05
N PRO A 191 -2.20 -15.62 16.81
CA PRO A 191 -2.20 -17.08 16.62
C PRO A 191 -3.50 -17.74 17.07
N GLU A 192 -4.31 -17.04 17.88
CA GLU A 192 -5.56 -17.57 18.41
C GLU A 192 -6.76 -17.18 17.54
N GLU A 193 -7.68 -18.11 17.31
CA GLU A 193 -8.90 -17.87 16.52
C GLU A 193 -9.90 -16.90 17.16
N LYS A 194 -9.65 -16.44 18.39
CA LYS A 194 -10.54 -15.54 19.13
C LYS A 194 -10.61 -14.14 18.56
N ASP A 195 -9.52 -13.68 17.94
CA ASP A 195 -9.43 -12.33 17.38
C ASP A 195 -9.84 -12.33 15.91
N ASN A 196 -11.03 -11.86 15.59
CA ASN A 196 -11.37 -11.57 14.20
C ASN A 196 -10.54 -10.37 13.71
N VAL A 197 -9.61 -10.63 12.82
CA VAL A 197 -8.66 -9.64 12.28
C VAL A 197 -8.88 -9.46 10.79
N SER A 198 -8.72 -8.26 10.27
CA SER A 198 -8.76 -8.03 8.82
C SER A 198 -7.51 -7.30 8.32
N LEU A 199 -7.00 -7.74 7.16
CA LEU A 199 -6.03 -7.01 6.36
C LEU A 199 -6.76 -6.33 5.19
N LYS A 200 -6.62 -5.01 5.10
CA LYS A 200 -7.27 -4.20 4.06
C LYS A 200 -6.22 -3.53 3.19
N TYR A 201 -6.12 -3.97 1.94
CA TYR A 201 -5.37 -3.28 0.90
C TYR A 201 -6.23 -2.22 0.24
N ILE A 202 -5.78 -0.97 0.29
CA ILE A 202 -6.49 0.18 -0.25
C ILE A 202 -5.63 0.81 -1.35
N ILE A 203 -6.16 0.81 -2.56
CA ILE A 203 -5.51 1.43 -3.71
C ILE A 203 -6.20 2.75 -4.00
N PHE A 204 -5.47 3.87 -3.86
CA PHE A 204 -5.98 5.18 -4.19
C PHE A 204 -5.88 5.43 -5.69
N LYS A 205 -7.02 5.79 -6.30
CA LYS A 205 -7.16 6.17 -7.72
C LYS A 205 -7.36 7.69 -7.83
N PRO A 206 -6.93 8.32 -8.95
CA PRO A 206 -7.39 9.66 -9.30
C PRO A 206 -8.91 9.73 -9.30
N SER A 207 -9.50 10.92 -9.20
CA SER A 207 -10.95 11.08 -9.31
C SER A 207 -11.45 10.51 -10.64
N LYS A 208 -12.69 10.02 -10.63
CA LYS A 208 -13.24 9.25 -11.76
C LYS A 208 -13.24 10.04 -13.07
N ASP A 209 -13.59 11.31 -13.00
CA ASP A 209 -13.61 12.24 -14.14
C ASP A 209 -12.20 12.46 -14.72
N LYS A 210 -11.18 12.64 -13.88
CA LYS A 210 -9.79 12.82 -14.30
C LYS A 210 -9.20 11.51 -14.85
N LEU A 211 -9.45 10.40 -14.19
CA LEU A 211 -8.98 9.09 -14.65
C LEU A 211 -9.50 8.74 -16.05
N ALA A 212 -10.78 9.01 -16.33
CA ALA A 212 -11.40 8.73 -17.63
C ALA A 212 -10.75 9.47 -18.82
N THR A 213 -9.92 10.49 -18.57
CA THR A 213 -9.24 11.25 -19.64
C THR A 213 -7.93 10.62 -20.11
N LYS A 214 -7.46 9.53 -19.48
CA LYS A 214 -6.14 8.92 -19.71
C LYS A 214 -6.23 7.40 -19.80
N GLU A 215 -6.38 6.91 -21.03
CA GLU A 215 -6.56 5.49 -21.32
C GLU A 215 -5.39 4.62 -20.80
N GLU A 216 -4.14 5.09 -20.92
CA GLU A 216 -2.97 4.39 -20.42
C GLU A 216 -3.05 4.12 -18.92
N ILE A 217 -3.54 5.07 -18.12
CA ILE A 217 -3.69 4.92 -16.67
C ILE A 217 -4.92 4.07 -16.34
N VAL A 218 -6.01 4.21 -17.09
CA VAL A 218 -7.19 3.32 -16.97
C VAL A 218 -6.77 1.87 -17.18
N ASN A 219 -5.93 1.60 -18.19
CA ASN A 219 -5.45 0.25 -18.49
C ASN A 219 -4.60 -0.34 -17.36
N ILE A 220 -3.72 0.44 -16.73
CA ILE A 220 -2.96 0.00 -15.55
C ILE A 220 -3.90 -0.44 -14.43
N TYR A 221 -4.94 0.33 -14.14
CA TYR A 221 -5.92 -0.05 -13.11
C TYR A 221 -6.75 -1.26 -13.49
N ARG A 222 -7.05 -1.47 -14.78
CA ARG A 222 -7.71 -2.68 -15.25
C ARG A 222 -6.83 -3.91 -15.00
N ILE A 223 -5.56 -3.84 -15.38
CA ILE A 223 -4.57 -4.92 -15.12
C ILE A 223 -4.44 -5.17 -13.61
N LEU A 224 -4.30 -4.12 -12.81
CA LEU A 224 -4.21 -4.24 -11.35
C LEU A 224 -5.46 -4.92 -10.75
N ASP A 225 -6.65 -4.58 -11.22
CA ASP A 225 -7.91 -5.18 -10.76
C ASP A 225 -7.95 -6.68 -11.11
N GLU A 226 -7.51 -7.07 -12.32
CA GLU A 226 -7.38 -8.47 -12.75
C GLU A 226 -6.36 -9.24 -11.88
N GLU A 227 -5.20 -8.65 -11.61
CA GLU A 227 -4.17 -9.23 -10.73
C GLU A 227 -4.69 -9.42 -9.30
N MET A 228 -5.32 -8.39 -8.73
CA MET A 228 -5.90 -8.44 -7.38
C MET A 228 -6.97 -9.52 -7.26
N GLU A 229 -7.83 -9.65 -8.27
CA GLU A 229 -8.86 -10.67 -8.30
C GLU A 229 -8.27 -12.08 -8.43
N ALA A 230 -7.32 -12.26 -9.35
CA ALA A 230 -6.62 -13.53 -9.54
C ALA A 230 -5.89 -13.99 -8.26
N ILE A 231 -5.16 -13.07 -7.61
CA ILE A 231 -4.44 -13.35 -6.36
C ILE A 231 -5.42 -13.70 -5.24
N ARG A 232 -6.46 -12.89 -5.02
CA ARG A 232 -7.46 -13.10 -3.97
C ARG A 232 -8.17 -14.46 -4.11
N ASN A 233 -8.44 -14.87 -5.35
CA ASN A 233 -9.15 -16.11 -5.66
C ASN A 233 -8.22 -17.33 -5.80
N SER A 234 -6.90 -17.16 -5.70
CA SER A 234 -5.92 -18.23 -5.82
C SER A 234 -6.08 -19.29 -4.74
N SER A 235 -5.67 -20.52 -5.05
CA SER A 235 -5.67 -21.61 -4.06
C SER A 235 -4.73 -21.32 -2.89
N ALA A 236 -3.62 -20.62 -3.12
CA ALA A 236 -2.66 -20.24 -2.08
C ALA A 236 -3.31 -19.35 -1.02
N ILE A 237 -3.99 -18.27 -1.43
CA ILE A 237 -4.68 -17.38 -0.49
C ILE A 237 -5.82 -18.10 0.22
N LYS A 238 -6.59 -18.94 -0.48
CA LYS A 238 -7.64 -19.76 0.13
C LYS A 238 -7.07 -20.73 1.17
N THR A 239 -5.95 -21.39 0.87
CA THR A 239 -5.25 -22.30 1.80
C THR A 239 -4.86 -21.56 3.07
N PHE A 240 -4.23 -20.38 2.94
CA PHE A 240 -3.86 -19.54 4.08
C PHE A 240 -5.08 -19.14 4.93
N LEU A 241 -6.13 -18.61 4.31
CA LEU A 241 -7.32 -18.15 5.02
C LEU A 241 -8.11 -19.31 5.67
N ASN A 242 -8.08 -20.51 5.09
CA ASN A 242 -8.68 -21.70 5.69
C ASN A 242 -7.91 -22.19 6.94
N LYS A 243 -6.59 -22.01 6.96
CA LYS A 243 -5.75 -22.28 8.15
C LYS A 243 -5.96 -21.22 9.25
N HIS A 244 -6.10 -19.96 8.85
CA HIS A 244 -6.22 -18.81 9.74
C HIS A 244 -7.62 -18.21 9.64
N LYS A 245 -8.64 -18.94 10.10
CA LYS A 245 -10.07 -18.60 9.96
C LYS A 245 -10.46 -17.28 10.61
N ASN A 246 -9.66 -16.79 11.54
CA ASN A 246 -9.79 -15.49 12.19
C ASN A 246 -9.31 -14.33 11.33
N ILE A 247 -8.61 -14.58 10.21
CA ILE A 247 -8.07 -13.54 9.32
C ILE A 247 -8.95 -13.37 8.09
N ARG A 248 -9.27 -12.12 7.77
CA ARG A 248 -9.99 -11.73 6.55
C ARG A 248 -9.13 -10.84 5.68
N LEU A 249 -9.19 -11.03 4.37
CA LEU A 249 -8.52 -10.20 3.37
C LEU A 249 -9.54 -9.39 2.59
N CYS A 250 -9.34 -8.08 2.53
CA CYS A 250 -10.12 -7.16 1.72
C CYS A 250 -9.17 -6.34 0.83
N MET A 251 -9.43 -6.30 -0.47
CA MET A 251 -8.70 -5.49 -1.43
C MET A 251 -9.69 -4.59 -2.15
N LYS A 252 -9.46 -3.28 -2.18
CA LYS A 252 -10.37 -2.35 -2.88
C LYS A 252 -9.68 -1.10 -3.39
N ASN A 253 -10.25 -0.55 -4.43
CA ASN A 253 -9.89 0.76 -4.96
C ASN A 253 -10.75 1.85 -4.32
N VAL A 254 -10.13 3.01 -4.05
CA VAL A 254 -10.79 4.19 -3.51
C VAL A 254 -10.41 5.40 -4.37
N TYR A 255 -11.39 6.09 -4.91
CA TYR A 255 -11.13 7.32 -5.65
C TYR A 255 -10.72 8.44 -4.70
N VAL A 256 -9.62 9.10 -5.02
CA VAL A 256 -9.26 10.34 -4.34
C VAL A 256 -10.36 11.33 -4.68
N ASN A 257 -11.09 11.80 -3.67
CA ASN A 257 -11.98 12.94 -3.79
C ASN A 257 -13.45 12.76 -4.20
N VAL A 258 -13.95 11.58 -4.56
CA VAL A 258 -15.38 11.48 -4.97
C VAL A 258 -16.30 11.44 -3.75
N ASP A 259 -15.94 10.73 -2.69
CA ASP A 259 -16.81 10.45 -1.56
C ASP A 259 -16.40 11.15 -0.24
N ASN A 260 -15.23 11.79 -0.23
CA ASN A 260 -14.72 12.44 0.97
C ASN A 260 -13.75 13.59 0.65
N PRO A 261 -14.23 14.84 0.50
CA PRO A 261 -13.38 16.02 0.30
C PRO A 261 -12.31 16.19 1.39
N ARG A 262 -12.55 15.64 2.59
CA ARG A 262 -11.63 15.67 3.73
C ARG A 262 -10.43 14.75 3.56
N MET A 263 -10.50 13.76 2.65
CA MET A 263 -9.32 12.94 2.28
C MET A 263 -8.18 13.74 1.68
N MET A 264 -8.48 14.95 1.21
CA MET A 264 -7.57 15.78 0.47
C MET A 264 -6.58 16.51 1.35
N VAL A 265 -7.04 16.95 2.50
CA VAL A 265 -6.29 17.85 3.36
C VAL A 265 -5.98 17.21 4.70
N GLY A 266 -6.79 16.28 5.18
CA GLY A 266 -6.61 15.55 6.44
C GLY A 266 -6.69 16.40 7.70
N ILE A 267 -6.73 17.71 7.53
CA ILE A 267 -6.63 18.70 8.60
C ILE A 267 -7.72 19.71 8.35
N GLU A 268 -8.74 19.74 9.20
CA GLU A 268 -9.67 20.88 9.27
C GLU A 268 -8.96 22.05 9.97
N GLU A 269 -9.24 23.25 9.49
CA GLU A 269 -8.83 24.50 10.16
C GLU A 269 -9.46 24.61 11.53
#